data_e8a17a6f402fc2df8603c81644fbcec5
#
_entry.id   e8a17a6f402fc2df8603c81644fbcec5
#
_cell.length_a   1.000
_cell.length_b   1.000
_cell.length_c   1.000
_cell.angle_alpha   90.00
_cell.angle_beta   90.00
_cell.angle_gamma   90.00
#
_symmetry.space_group_name_H-M   'P 1'
#
loop_
_entity.id
_entity.type
_entity.pdbx_description
1 polymer ?
#
loop_
_entity_poly.entity_id
_entity_poly.type
_entity_poly.pdbx_seq_one_letter_code
_entity_poly.pdbx_strand_id
1 'polypeptide(L)'
;MVWLVIGLGNPGPEYTATRHNVGQMVVDELAKRYKVKWSAHKSRTEIAAFKIGVGENAHSVIIAKSKSYMNETGGPAKALAAFYKVEPDHIIALHDELDIPYAAIRSKIAGGDNGHNGLKSMTSALGTAEYFRVRLGIGRPMGSQDPGDFVLKAFSSAEKKSLNEFIDRGCDVVESLITKGLEETQSRFNS
;
A
#
# COMPACT_ATOMS: atom_id res chain seq x y z
N MET A 1 -19.31 -2.92 -6.40
CA MET A 1 -18.34 -1.82 -6.32
C MET A 1 -16.94 -2.41 -6.16
N VAL A 2 -15.96 -1.86 -6.86
CA VAL A 2 -14.60 -2.40 -6.90
C VAL A 2 -13.66 -1.50 -6.10
N TRP A 3 -12.84 -2.10 -5.24
CA TRP A 3 -11.75 -1.44 -4.55
C TRP A 3 -10.44 -1.75 -5.25
N LEU A 4 -9.57 -0.75 -5.36
CA LEU A 4 -8.22 -0.89 -5.88
C LEU A 4 -7.23 -0.65 -4.75
N VAL A 5 -6.43 -1.66 -4.43
CA VAL A 5 -5.44 -1.60 -3.35
C VAL A 5 -4.06 -1.71 -3.98
N ILE A 6 -3.27 -0.66 -3.86
CA ILE A 6 -1.96 -0.57 -4.50
C ILE A 6 -0.86 -0.60 -3.43
N GLY A 7 0.00 -1.60 -3.49
CA GLY A 7 1.21 -1.64 -2.68
C GLY A 7 2.33 -0.90 -3.40
N LEU A 8 2.79 0.21 -2.83
CA LEU A 8 3.86 1.02 -3.41
C LEU A 8 5.22 0.37 -3.16
N GLY A 9 6.06 0.38 -4.19
CA GLY A 9 7.41 -0.18 -4.13
C GLY A 9 8.11 -0.09 -5.48
N ASN A 10 9.38 -0.45 -5.50
CA ASN A 10 10.19 -0.53 -6.71
C ASN A 10 10.21 -1.97 -7.25
N PRO A 11 10.28 -2.16 -8.57
CA PRO A 11 10.38 -3.48 -9.16
C PRO A 11 11.80 -4.04 -9.04
N GLY A 12 11.90 -5.36 -9.04
CA GLY A 12 13.17 -6.07 -9.06
C GLY A 12 13.56 -6.68 -7.73
N PRO A 13 14.36 -7.77 -7.76
CA PRO A 13 14.72 -8.51 -6.55
C PRO A 13 15.56 -7.72 -5.56
N GLU A 14 16.31 -6.72 -6.03
CA GLU A 14 17.13 -5.85 -5.17
C GLU A 14 16.29 -4.95 -4.24
N TYR A 15 15.03 -4.71 -4.58
CA TYR A 15 14.13 -3.85 -3.79
C TYR A 15 13.12 -4.61 -2.94
N THR A 16 12.90 -5.89 -3.23
CA THR A 16 11.81 -6.69 -2.65
C THR A 16 11.80 -6.66 -1.12
N ALA A 17 12.96 -6.67 -0.48
CA ALA A 17 13.09 -6.72 0.97
C ALA A 17 13.36 -5.36 1.62
N THR A 18 13.33 -4.28 0.86
CA THR A 18 13.59 -2.93 1.40
C THR A 18 12.39 -2.36 2.13
N ARG A 19 12.64 -1.41 3.05
CA ARG A 19 11.57 -0.70 3.77
C ARG A 19 10.61 -0.01 2.81
N HIS A 20 11.14 0.54 1.71
CA HIS A 20 10.33 1.25 0.70
C HIS A 20 9.29 0.35 0.03
N ASN A 21 9.50 -0.95 0.05
CA ASN A 21 8.60 -1.94 -0.53
C ASN A 21 7.62 -2.56 0.49
N VAL A 22 7.53 -2.03 1.71
CA VAL A 22 6.63 -2.61 2.73
C VAL A 22 5.17 -2.64 2.28
N GLY A 23 4.74 -1.65 1.49
CA GLY A 23 3.39 -1.67 0.90
C GLY A 23 3.16 -2.86 -0.01
N GLN A 24 4.16 -3.23 -0.82
CA GLN A 24 4.08 -4.43 -1.66
C GLN A 24 4.10 -5.71 -0.83
N MET A 25 4.81 -5.72 0.30
CA MET A 25 4.79 -6.88 1.20
C MET A 25 3.38 -7.15 1.73
N VAL A 26 2.61 -6.11 2.01
CA VAL A 26 1.22 -6.25 2.47
C VAL A 26 0.32 -6.82 1.38
N VAL A 27 0.41 -6.32 0.15
CA VAL A 27 -0.44 -6.89 -0.95
C VAL A 27 -0.01 -8.31 -1.29
N ASP A 28 1.27 -8.66 -1.17
CA ASP A 28 1.72 -10.05 -1.33
C ASP A 28 1.10 -10.95 -0.26
N GLU A 29 1.02 -10.49 0.98
CA GLU A 29 0.39 -11.24 2.07
C GLU A 29 -1.13 -11.36 1.87
N LEU A 30 -1.79 -10.31 1.37
CA LEU A 30 -3.20 -10.37 0.99
C LEU A 30 -3.43 -11.45 -0.08
N ALA A 31 -2.58 -11.53 -1.09
CA ALA A 31 -2.66 -12.56 -2.13
C ALA A 31 -2.58 -13.96 -1.53
N LYS A 32 -1.68 -14.18 -0.56
CA LYS A 32 -1.57 -15.45 0.16
C LYS A 32 -2.80 -15.75 1.01
N ARG A 33 -3.28 -14.75 1.76
CA ARG A 33 -4.45 -14.88 2.64
C ARG A 33 -5.69 -15.32 1.87
N TYR A 34 -5.89 -14.75 0.70
CA TYR A 34 -7.05 -15.04 -0.16
C TYR A 34 -6.76 -16.12 -1.21
N LYS A 35 -5.57 -16.70 -1.21
CA LYS A 35 -5.15 -17.81 -2.09
C LYS A 35 -5.36 -17.47 -3.57
N VAL A 36 -4.97 -16.25 -3.95
CA VAL A 36 -5.05 -15.78 -5.34
C VAL A 36 -3.64 -15.63 -5.92
N LYS A 37 -3.55 -15.71 -7.24
CA LYS A 37 -2.29 -15.64 -7.98
C LYS A 37 -2.15 -14.30 -8.70
N TRP A 38 -0.93 -13.80 -8.73
CA TRP A 38 -0.58 -12.62 -9.50
C TRP A 38 -0.59 -12.92 -11.01
N SER A 39 -1.08 -11.96 -11.79
CA SER A 39 -0.99 -11.99 -13.25
C SER A 39 -0.66 -10.62 -13.80
N ALA A 40 -0.01 -10.60 -14.98
CA ALA A 40 0.36 -9.34 -15.63
C ALA A 40 -0.87 -8.64 -16.19
N HIS A 41 -0.89 -7.31 -16.09
CA HIS A 41 -1.93 -6.47 -16.66
C HIS A 41 -1.29 -5.45 -17.63
N LYS A 42 -2.05 -5.05 -18.66
CA LYS A 42 -1.57 -4.10 -19.67
C LYS A 42 -1.23 -2.71 -19.14
N SER A 43 -1.65 -2.38 -17.93
CA SER A 43 -1.33 -1.12 -17.24
C SER A 43 0.10 -1.08 -16.67
N ARG A 44 0.96 -2.01 -17.01
CA ARG A 44 2.30 -2.19 -16.43
C ARG A 44 2.24 -2.48 -14.92
N THR A 45 1.28 -3.30 -14.54
CA THR A 45 1.13 -3.79 -13.17
C THR A 45 1.02 -5.31 -13.15
N GLU A 46 1.24 -5.87 -11.97
CA GLU A 46 0.77 -7.20 -11.64
C GLU A 46 -0.45 -7.04 -10.76
N ILE A 47 -1.49 -7.82 -11.00
CA ILE A 47 -2.74 -7.76 -10.27
C ILE A 47 -3.16 -9.14 -9.78
N ALA A 48 -3.97 -9.14 -8.72
CA ALA A 48 -4.73 -10.30 -8.29
C ALA A 48 -6.09 -9.82 -7.80
N ALA A 49 -7.09 -10.66 -7.89
CA ALA A 49 -8.48 -10.29 -7.58
C ALA A 49 -9.09 -11.27 -6.60
N PHE A 50 -9.85 -10.76 -5.65
CA PHE A 50 -10.61 -11.56 -4.70
C PHE A 50 -11.82 -10.77 -4.20
N LYS A 51 -12.65 -11.40 -3.38
CA LYS A 51 -13.80 -10.75 -2.74
C LYS A 51 -13.70 -10.86 -1.22
N ILE A 52 -14.12 -9.80 -0.54
CA ILE A 52 -14.27 -9.79 0.91
C ILE A 52 -15.76 -9.82 1.22
N GLY A 53 -16.20 -10.77 2.05
CA GLY A 53 -17.60 -10.97 2.36
C GLY A 53 -18.28 -11.95 1.42
N VAL A 54 -19.58 -12.15 1.59
CA VAL A 54 -20.38 -13.10 0.81
C VAL A 54 -21.67 -12.45 0.31
N GLY A 55 -22.18 -12.96 -0.80
CA GLY A 55 -23.47 -12.53 -1.36
C GLY A 55 -23.44 -11.10 -1.89
N GLU A 56 -24.55 -10.41 -1.76
CA GLU A 56 -24.72 -9.04 -2.27
C GLU A 56 -23.86 -8.01 -1.54
N ASN A 57 -23.42 -8.32 -0.32
CA ASN A 57 -22.59 -7.43 0.49
C ASN A 57 -21.07 -7.69 0.28
N ALA A 58 -20.72 -8.55 -0.68
CA ALA A 58 -19.31 -8.79 -0.97
C ALA A 58 -18.68 -7.62 -1.70
N HIS A 59 -17.44 -7.30 -1.30
CA HIS A 59 -16.62 -6.26 -1.93
C HIS A 59 -15.63 -6.90 -2.88
N SER A 60 -15.66 -6.48 -4.14
CA SER A 60 -14.63 -6.88 -5.12
C SER A 60 -13.36 -6.09 -4.89
N VAL A 61 -12.22 -6.76 -4.81
CA VAL A 61 -10.92 -6.13 -4.52
C VAL A 61 -9.92 -6.54 -5.60
N ILE A 62 -9.26 -5.53 -6.17
CA ILE A 62 -8.10 -5.71 -7.03
C ILE A 62 -6.89 -5.22 -6.26
N ILE A 63 -5.94 -6.10 -6.00
CA ILE A 63 -4.64 -5.72 -5.45
C ILE A 63 -3.64 -5.58 -6.58
N ALA A 64 -2.71 -4.63 -6.46
CA ALA A 64 -1.80 -4.31 -7.54
C ALA A 64 -0.40 -3.95 -7.03
N LYS A 65 0.61 -4.31 -7.86
CA LYS A 65 2.00 -3.86 -7.73
C LYS A 65 2.41 -3.27 -9.08
N SER A 66 3.03 -2.08 -9.07
CA SER A 66 3.56 -1.48 -10.29
C SER A 66 4.82 -2.21 -10.73
N LYS A 67 5.00 -2.35 -12.04
CA LYS A 67 6.27 -2.79 -12.66
C LYS A 67 7.19 -1.61 -12.96
N SER A 68 6.74 -0.39 -12.69
CA SER A 68 7.53 0.84 -12.83
C SER A 68 8.20 1.20 -11.50
N TYR A 69 9.22 2.05 -11.55
CA TYR A 69 9.84 2.56 -10.33
C TYR A 69 8.88 3.43 -9.52
N MET A 70 9.20 3.60 -8.23
CA MET A 70 8.34 4.28 -7.26
C MET A 70 7.81 5.63 -7.78
N ASN A 71 8.67 6.47 -8.34
CA ASN A 71 8.30 7.79 -8.85
C ASN A 71 7.46 7.76 -10.14
N GLU A 72 7.22 6.60 -10.71
CA GLU A 72 6.42 6.42 -11.92
C GLU A 72 5.13 5.61 -11.68
N THR A 73 4.81 5.32 -10.42
CA THR A 73 3.66 4.46 -10.05
C THR A 73 2.33 5.06 -10.47
N GLY A 74 2.23 6.39 -10.55
CA GLY A 74 0.98 7.08 -10.82
C GLY A 74 0.33 6.74 -12.16
N GLY A 75 1.13 6.63 -13.23
CA GLY A 75 0.63 6.26 -14.55
C GLY A 75 -0.06 4.88 -14.55
N PRO A 76 0.62 3.82 -14.11
CA PRO A 76 0.02 2.50 -13.95
C PRO A 76 -1.22 2.51 -13.05
N ALA A 77 -1.19 3.22 -11.92
CA ALA A 77 -2.33 3.31 -11.01
C ALA A 77 -3.55 3.95 -11.67
N LYS A 78 -3.35 5.06 -12.39
CA LYS A 78 -4.41 5.74 -13.14
C LYS A 78 -5.01 4.84 -14.22
N ALA A 79 -4.16 4.16 -14.99
CA ALA A 79 -4.60 3.25 -16.04
C ALA A 79 -5.44 2.10 -15.48
N LEU A 80 -5.03 1.56 -14.34
CA LEU A 80 -5.73 0.47 -13.67
C LEU A 80 -7.08 0.92 -13.11
N ALA A 81 -7.12 2.10 -12.47
CA ALA A 81 -8.35 2.69 -11.96
C ALA A 81 -9.35 2.95 -13.10
N ALA A 82 -8.90 3.47 -14.23
CA ALA A 82 -9.73 3.68 -15.41
C ALA A 82 -10.28 2.36 -15.97
N PHE A 83 -9.43 1.35 -16.06
CA PHE A 83 -9.83 0.02 -16.58
C PHE A 83 -10.95 -0.62 -15.75
N TYR A 84 -10.84 -0.58 -14.43
CA TYR A 84 -11.83 -1.15 -13.51
C TYR A 84 -12.91 -0.17 -13.08
N LYS A 85 -12.87 1.07 -13.59
CA LYS A 85 -13.83 2.15 -13.26
C LYS A 85 -13.89 2.42 -11.76
N VAL A 86 -12.69 2.54 -11.14
CA VAL A 86 -12.55 2.80 -9.71
C VAL A 86 -12.33 4.29 -9.50
N GLU A 87 -13.19 4.91 -8.69
CA GLU A 87 -13.04 6.31 -8.30
C GLU A 87 -11.98 6.45 -7.18
N PRO A 88 -11.36 7.63 -7.02
CA PRO A 88 -10.32 7.83 -5.99
C PRO A 88 -10.72 7.43 -4.57
N ASP A 89 -11.98 7.63 -4.20
CA ASP A 89 -12.50 7.25 -2.87
C ASP A 89 -12.64 5.73 -2.65
N HIS A 90 -12.26 4.93 -3.65
CA HIS A 90 -12.18 3.47 -3.59
C HIS A 90 -10.77 2.97 -3.91
N ILE A 91 -9.78 3.86 -3.84
CA ILE A 91 -8.37 3.52 -3.99
C ILE A 91 -7.69 3.58 -2.62
N ILE A 92 -6.94 2.54 -2.29
CA ILE A 92 -6.11 2.47 -1.09
C ILE A 92 -4.65 2.33 -1.52
N ALA A 93 -3.81 3.28 -1.13
CA ALA A 93 -2.36 3.20 -1.32
C ALA A 93 -1.70 2.75 -0.01
N LEU A 94 -0.90 1.69 -0.08
CA LEU A 94 -0.09 1.21 1.03
C LEU A 94 1.34 1.68 0.83
N HIS A 95 1.90 2.39 1.81
CA HIS A 95 3.24 2.95 1.68
C HIS A 95 3.98 3.03 3.00
N ASP A 96 5.31 3.07 2.92
CA ASP A 96 6.18 3.33 4.06
C ASP A 96 6.06 4.77 4.54
N GLU A 97 6.15 4.97 5.86
CA GLU A 97 6.05 6.29 6.47
C GLU A 97 7.15 6.49 7.52
N LEU A 98 8.02 7.47 7.25
CA LEU A 98 9.15 7.81 8.14
C LEU A 98 8.71 8.41 9.46
N ASP A 99 7.60 9.16 9.47
CA ASP A 99 7.14 9.91 10.65
C ASP A 99 6.20 9.14 11.56
N ILE A 100 6.04 7.85 11.29
CA ILE A 100 5.31 6.93 12.15
C ILE A 100 6.30 5.89 12.69
N PRO A 101 6.28 5.60 14.01
CA PRO A 101 7.19 4.60 14.58
C PRO A 101 7.07 3.24 13.89
N TYR A 102 8.16 2.50 13.88
CA TYR A 102 8.19 1.18 13.26
C TYR A 102 7.04 0.30 13.78
N ALA A 103 6.36 -0.37 12.85
CA ALA A 103 5.24 -1.28 13.08
C ALA A 103 3.94 -0.63 13.56
N ALA A 104 3.89 0.68 13.75
CA ALA A 104 2.62 1.38 13.90
C ALA A 104 1.98 1.61 12.52
N ILE A 105 0.66 1.54 12.44
CA ILE A 105 -0.07 1.71 11.19
C ILE A 105 -1.16 2.76 11.41
N ARG A 106 -1.21 3.76 10.54
CA ARG A 106 -2.23 4.81 10.60
C ARG A 106 -2.87 4.99 9.24
N SER A 107 -4.19 5.08 9.23
CA SER A 107 -4.96 5.29 8.01
C SER A 107 -5.49 6.71 7.95
N LYS A 108 -5.59 7.24 6.74
CA LYS A 108 -6.24 8.53 6.45
C LYS A 108 -6.78 8.55 5.03
N ILE A 109 -7.65 9.51 4.75
CA ILE A 109 -7.98 9.89 3.36
C ILE A 109 -7.36 11.25 3.08
N ALA A 110 -6.91 11.45 1.85
CA ALA A 110 -6.33 12.73 1.40
C ALA A 110 -5.08 13.17 2.18
N GLY A 111 -4.73 14.43 2.06
CA GLY A 111 -3.57 15.03 2.72
C GLY A 111 -2.32 15.04 1.87
N GLY A 112 -1.22 15.50 2.43
CA GLY A 112 0.07 15.61 1.77
C GLY A 112 0.77 14.28 1.56
N ASP A 113 1.86 14.31 0.81
CA ASP A 113 2.64 13.11 0.47
C ASP A 113 3.83 12.86 1.41
N ASN A 114 4.12 13.82 2.30
CA ASN A 114 5.25 13.76 3.24
C ASN A 114 6.58 13.40 2.56
N GLY A 115 6.80 13.89 1.34
CA GLY A 115 8.00 13.62 0.57
C GLY A 115 8.06 12.25 -0.10
N HIS A 116 7.03 11.42 0.02
CA HIS A 116 6.99 10.09 -0.58
C HIS A 116 6.77 10.17 -2.09
N ASN A 117 7.75 9.71 -2.87
CA ASN A 117 7.73 9.84 -4.34
C ASN A 117 6.59 9.07 -5.00
N GLY A 118 6.21 7.92 -4.46
CA GLY A 118 5.07 7.15 -4.96
C GLY A 118 3.75 7.88 -4.78
N LEU A 119 3.54 8.52 -3.63
CA LEU A 119 2.34 9.33 -3.38
C LEU A 119 2.30 10.57 -4.26
N LYS A 120 3.44 11.23 -4.45
CA LYS A 120 3.54 12.37 -5.39
C LYS A 120 3.10 11.97 -6.79
N SER A 121 3.61 10.84 -7.26
CA SER A 121 3.29 10.29 -8.58
C SER A 121 1.80 9.96 -8.71
N MET A 122 1.23 9.29 -7.73
CA MET A 122 -0.20 8.95 -7.72
C MET A 122 -1.08 10.19 -7.72
N THR A 123 -0.82 11.15 -6.85
CA THR A 123 -1.59 12.39 -6.76
C THR A 123 -1.54 13.17 -8.06
N SER A 124 -0.35 13.27 -8.67
CA SER A 124 -0.18 13.93 -9.96
C SER A 124 -0.97 13.24 -11.08
N ALA A 125 -0.86 11.92 -11.18
CA ALA A 125 -1.52 11.16 -12.25
C ALA A 125 -3.04 11.11 -12.09
N LEU A 126 -3.53 10.92 -10.86
CA LEU A 126 -4.97 10.86 -10.57
C LEU A 126 -5.62 12.24 -10.62
N GLY A 127 -4.84 13.32 -10.49
CA GLY A 127 -5.35 14.69 -10.44
C GLY A 127 -6.03 15.04 -9.12
N THR A 128 -5.85 14.23 -8.09
CA THR A 128 -6.42 14.43 -6.76
C THR A 128 -5.60 13.70 -5.71
N ALA A 129 -5.60 14.23 -4.49
CA ALA A 129 -5.04 13.58 -3.31
C ALA A 129 -6.09 12.80 -2.52
N GLU A 130 -7.36 12.82 -2.93
CA GLU A 130 -8.49 12.27 -2.18
C GLU A 130 -8.66 10.76 -2.39
N TYR A 131 -7.65 9.99 -2.01
CA TYR A 131 -7.67 8.53 -1.93
C TYR A 131 -7.18 8.11 -0.55
N PHE A 132 -7.51 6.87 -0.17
CA PHE A 132 -7.09 6.34 1.13
C PHE A 132 -5.63 5.99 1.16
N ARG A 133 -5.01 6.16 2.32
CA ARG A 133 -3.62 5.79 2.59
C ARG A 133 -3.53 4.95 3.84
N VAL A 134 -2.87 3.82 3.71
CA VAL A 134 -2.43 3.00 4.84
C VAL A 134 -0.95 3.31 5.03
N ARG A 135 -0.63 4.06 6.07
CA ARG A 135 0.72 4.53 6.37
C ARG A 135 1.39 3.52 7.29
N LEU A 136 2.34 2.78 6.72
CA LEU A 136 3.06 1.72 7.40
C LEU A 136 4.33 2.29 8.01
N GLY A 137 4.36 2.43 9.33
CA GLY A 137 5.45 3.08 10.04
C GLY A 137 6.76 2.33 9.92
N ILE A 138 7.82 3.03 9.51
CA ILE A 138 9.18 2.51 9.46
C ILE A 138 10.14 3.29 10.36
N GLY A 139 9.69 4.42 10.93
CA GLY A 139 10.52 5.32 11.73
C GLY A 139 11.53 6.06 10.88
N ARG A 140 12.16 7.08 11.46
CA ARG A 140 13.26 7.79 10.81
C ARG A 140 14.59 7.16 11.15
N PRO A 141 15.60 7.26 10.26
CA PRO A 141 16.93 6.79 10.59
C PRO A 141 17.52 7.61 11.73
N MET A 142 18.36 6.96 12.55
CA MET A 142 19.08 7.63 13.63
C MET A 142 20.31 8.32 13.08
N GLY A 143 20.69 9.45 13.72
CA GLY A 143 21.88 10.19 13.36
C GLY A 143 21.77 10.92 12.03
N SER A 144 22.85 10.91 11.26
CA SER A 144 22.98 11.65 10.01
C SER A 144 22.66 10.84 8.74
N GLN A 145 22.13 9.64 8.89
CA GLN A 145 21.76 8.81 7.73
C GLN A 145 20.68 9.50 6.90
N ASP A 146 20.88 9.56 5.58
CA ASP A 146 19.91 10.12 4.67
C ASP A 146 18.64 9.26 4.62
N PRO A 147 17.45 9.86 4.80
CA PRO A 147 16.19 9.12 4.70
C PRO A 147 16.01 8.37 3.38
N GLY A 148 16.47 8.95 2.26
CA GLY A 148 16.42 8.30 0.95
C GLY A 148 17.21 6.99 0.90
N ASP A 149 18.38 6.96 1.54
CA ASP A 149 19.19 5.75 1.64
C ASP A 149 18.58 4.75 2.63
N PHE A 150 18.02 5.24 3.72
CA PHE A 150 17.39 4.42 4.76
C PHE A 150 16.22 3.58 4.21
N VAL A 151 15.34 4.18 3.42
CA VAL A 151 14.17 3.47 2.87
C VAL A 151 14.57 2.39 1.86
N LEU A 152 15.73 2.53 1.22
CA LEU A 152 16.23 1.53 0.25
C LEU A 152 17.03 0.40 0.92
N LYS A 153 17.12 0.37 2.25
CA LYS A 153 17.74 -0.72 2.99
C LYS A 153 16.69 -1.69 3.51
N ALA A 154 17.12 -2.93 3.73
CA ALA A 154 16.29 -3.94 4.36
C ALA A 154 15.99 -3.55 5.81
N PHE A 155 14.91 -4.09 6.35
CA PHE A 155 14.61 -3.99 7.78
C PHE A 155 15.77 -4.57 8.59
N SER A 156 16.03 -3.98 9.77
CA SER A 156 17.08 -4.46 10.66
C SER A 156 16.76 -5.86 11.20
N SER A 157 17.77 -6.52 11.77
CA SER A 157 17.55 -7.82 12.40
C SER A 157 16.53 -7.78 13.52
N ALA A 158 16.53 -6.69 14.30
CA ALA A 158 15.54 -6.49 15.37
C ALA A 158 14.13 -6.30 14.79
N GLU A 159 13.99 -5.49 13.74
CA GLU A 159 12.72 -5.24 13.06
C GLU A 159 12.16 -6.50 12.40
N LYS A 160 13.01 -7.32 11.82
CA LYS A 160 12.60 -8.58 11.16
C LYS A 160 11.90 -9.56 12.10
N LYS A 161 12.16 -9.48 13.40
CA LYS A 161 11.52 -10.36 14.40
C LYS A 161 10.00 -10.18 14.46
N SER A 162 9.52 -8.97 14.20
CA SER A 162 8.09 -8.63 14.22
C SER A 162 7.52 -8.25 12.85
N LEU A 163 8.32 -8.37 11.79
CA LEU A 163 7.92 -7.91 10.45
C LEU A 163 6.71 -8.67 9.92
N ASN A 164 6.65 -9.97 10.09
CA ASN A 164 5.51 -10.77 9.60
C ASN A 164 4.21 -10.37 10.30
N GLU A 165 4.26 -10.12 11.61
CA GLU A 165 3.11 -9.65 12.39
C GLU A 165 2.67 -8.26 11.94
N PHE A 166 3.63 -7.36 11.68
CA PHE A 166 3.37 -6.03 11.16
C PHE A 166 2.66 -6.08 9.80
N ILE A 167 3.17 -6.88 8.88
CA ILE A 167 2.58 -7.06 7.55
C ILE A 167 1.16 -7.65 7.66
N ASP A 168 0.97 -8.64 8.52
CA ASP A 168 -0.33 -9.26 8.75
C ASP A 168 -1.37 -8.23 9.28
N ARG A 169 -0.94 -7.37 10.20
CA ARG A 169 -1.79 -6.27 10.67
C ARG A 169 -2.10 -5.26 9.56
N GLY A 170 -1.17 -5.04 8.64
CA GLY A 170 -1.43 -4.23 7.44
C GLY A 170 -2.59 -4.78 6.62
N CYS A 171 -2.66 -6.10 6.48
CA CYS A 171 -3.79 -6.77 5.83
C CYS A 171 -5.10 -6.54 6.57
N ASP A 172 -5.08 -6.64 7.90
CA ASP A 172 -6.27 -6.38 8.73
C ASP A 172 -6.78 -4.95 8.55
N VAL A 173 -5.87 -3.99 8.45
CA VAL A 173 -6.23 -2.57 8.23
C VAL A 173 -6.90 -2.38 6.88
N VAL A 174 -6.39 -3.00 5.82
CA VAL A 174 -7.02 -2.94 4.49
C VAL A 174 -8.43 -3.52 4.52
N GLU A 175 -8.59 -4.69 5.12
CA GLU A 175 -9.91 -5.33 5.25
C GLU A 175 -10.88 -4.45 6.04
N SER A 176 -10.42 -3.84 7.12
CA SER A 176 -11.23 -2.93 7.94
C SER A 176 -11.66 -1.68 7.17
N LEU A 177 -10.75 -1.05 6.42
CA LEU A 177 -11.09 0.11 5.58
C LEU A 177 -12.21 -0.23 4.60
N ILE A 178 -12.14 -1.38 3.96
CA ILE A 178 -13.11 -1.81 2.94
C ILE A 178 -14.45 -2.17 3.58
N THR A 179 -14.44 -2.85 4.71
CA THR A 179 -15.67 -3.41 5.30
C THR A 179 -16.30 -2.51 6.37
N LYS A 180 -15.51 -1.73 7.09
CA LYS A 180 -15.95 -0.92 8.25
C LYS A 180 -15.83 0.58 8.04
N GLY A 181 -15.03 1.02 7.09
CA GLY A 181 -14.80 2.42 6.81
C GLY A 181 -13.66 3.05 7.62
N LEU A 182 -13.36 4.31 7.31
CA LEU A 182 -12.19 5.00 7.84
C LEU A 182 -12.28 5.25 9.36
N GLU A 183 -13.41 5.74 9.84
CA GLU A 183 -13.55 6.13 11.25
C GLU A 183 -13.33 4.95 12.20
N GLU A 184 -13.97 3.82 11.92
CA GLU A 184 -13.81 2.61 12.74
C GLU A 184 -12.38 2.05 12.62
N THR A 185 -11.80 2.09 11.43
CA THR A 185 -10.42 1.64 11.22
C THR A 185 -9.43 2.51 11.99
N GLN A 186 -9.59 3.83 11.96
CA GLN A 186 -8.76 4.75 12.74
C GLN A 186 -8.89 4.49 14.23
N SER A 187 -10.11 4.32 14.70
CA SER A 187 -10.38 4.04 16.11
C SER A 187 -9.71 2.75 16.59
N ARG A 188 -9.68 1.74 15.74
CA ARG A 188 -9.14 0.43 16.09
C ARG A 188 -7.63 0.33 15.94
N PHE A 189 -7.05 0.93 14.89
CA PHE A 189 -5.65 0.71 14.50
C PHE A 189 -4.73 1.92 14.64
N ASN A 190 -5.24 3.15 14.52
CA ASN A 190 -4.40 4.34 14.71
C ASN A 190 -4.05 4.50 16.18
N SER A 191 -2.80 4.32 16.51
CA SER A 191 -2.31 4.42 17.88
C SER A 191 -1.29 5.52 18.05
#